data_f4ec6b72b28dc297c373da89976ebde9
#
_entry.id   f4ec6b72b28dc297c373da89976ebde9
#
_cell.length_a   1.000
_cell.length_b   1.000
_cell.length_c   1.000
_cell.angle_alpha   90.00
_cell.angle_beta   90.00
_cell.angle_gamma   90.00
#
_symmetry.space_group_name_H-M   'P 1'
#
loop_
_entity.id
_entity.type
_entity.pdbx_description
1 polymer ?
#
loop_
_entity_poly.entity_id
_entity_poly.type
_entity_poly.pdbx_seq_one_letter_code
_entity_poly.pdbx_strand_id
1 'polypeptide(L)'
;MNARVWSNPLRDPRDRRLPQIAGPSGLVIFGVTGDLSRKKLMPAVYDLANRGLLPPGFSLVGFARRDWEDQDFAQVVHDAVREHARTPFREEVWQQLAEGMRFIPGDFDDDTAFKQLRDAVEELNASRGTGGNFAFYLSVPPKFFPKVTEQLKKHGLAKAPEGSWRRAVIEKPFGHDLASARELNAIVHDVFEPDQVFRIDHYLGKETVQNILALRFANQLFEPIWNRSYVDHVQITMAEDIGIGGRAGYYDGIGSARDVIQNHLLQLMALTAMEEPASFDADSLLTEKLKVLRAVKLPAELGEHTVRGQYAAGWQGGEKVRGYLEEDGIPASSTTDTYAAVRLNVDNRRWAGVPFYLRTGKRLGRRVTEIAVVFQRAPHSPFDSTATEELGENAIVIRVQPDEGVTVRFGSKVPGTSMEIRDVSMDFAYGESFTESSPEAYERLILDVLLGDANLFPRHQEVEESWKILDPIEEYWATHGRPAPYPSGTWGPEEADEMLARDGRSWRRP
;
A
#
# COMPACT_ATOMS: atom_id res chain seq x y z
N MET A 1 28.21 11.11 5.02
CA MET A 1 28.00 11.80 6.33
C MET A 1 27.79 10.73 7.39
N ASN A 2 28.54 10.75 8.49
CA ASN A 2 28.30 9.78 9.57
C ASN A 2 26.92 10.07 10.18
N ALA A 3 25.98 9.14 10.00
CA ALA A 3 24.68 9.22 10.67
C ALA A 3 24.92 9.30 12.18
N ARG A 4 24.43 10.35 12.83
CA ARG A 4 24.44 10.46 14.29
C ARG A 4 23.61 9.29 14.84
N VAL A 5 24.26 8.39 15.55
CA VAL A 5 23.57 7.29 16.25
C VAL A 5 22.87 7.88 17.47
N TRP A 6 21.56 7.98 17.42
CA TRP A 6 20.74 8.39 18.57
C TRP A 6 20.60 7.19 19.52
N SER A 7 20.64 7.46 20.80
CA SER A 7 20.41 6.45 21.85
C SER A 7 19.12 6.75 22.61
N ASN A 8 18.37 5.70 22.94
CA ASN A 8 17.18 5.77 23.77
C ASN A 8 17.26 4.70 24.86
N PRO A 9 17.16 5.04 26.14
CA PRO A 9 17.20 4.09 27.25
C PRO A 9 16.10 3.01 27.19
N LEU A 10 14.98 3.29 26.54
CA LEU A 10 13.87 2.36 26.37
C LEU A 10 14.10 1.33 25.25
N ARG A 11 15.15 1.51 24.43
CA ARG A 11 15.46 0.62 23.32
C ARG A 11 15.94 -0.75 23.81
N ASP A 12 15.22 -1.82 23.46
CA ASP A 12 15.71 -3.18 23.66
C ASP A 12 16.78 -3.50 22.59
N PRO A 13 18.05 -3.71 22.97
CA PRO A 13 19.13 -4.03 22.01
C PRO A 13 18.92 -5.34 21.25
N ARG A 14 18.04 -6.22 21.75
CA ARG A 14 17.71 -7.51 21.11
C ARG A 14 16.66 -7.36 20.03
N ASP A 15 15.85 -6.29 20.05
CA ASP A 15 14.88 -6.01 19.00
C ASP A 15 15.58 -5.42 17.76
N ARG A 16 15.86 -6.25 16.78
CA ARG A 16 16.56 -5.89 15.55
C ARG A 16 15.63 -5.56 14.37
N ARG A 17 14.32 -5.66 14.56
CA ARG A 17 13.33 -5.49 13.48
C ARG A 17 13.34 -4.09 12.87
N LEU A 18 13.59 -3.08 13.69
CA LEU A 18 13.71 -1.68 13.27
C LEU A 18 14.97 -1.11 13.95
N PRO A 19 16.15 -1.24 13.31
CA PRO A 19 17.42 -0.95 13.98
C PRO A 19 17.69 0.54 14.17
N GLN A 20 17.06 1.41 13.39
CA GLN A 20 17.31 2.85 13.41
C GLN A 20 16.33 3.56 14.37
N ILE A 21 16.85 4.50 15.13
CA ILE A 21 16.10 5.33 16.08
C ILE A 21 15.91 6.71 15.44
N ALA A 22 14.67 7.22 15.47
CA ALA A 22 14.39 8.57 15.00
C ALA A 22 15.14 9.62 15.84
N GLY A 23 15.69 10.62 15.17
CA GLY A 23 16.27 11.79 15.83
C GLY A 23 15.18 12.71 16.44
N PRO A 24 15.60 13.77 17.16
CA PRO A 24 14.70 14.77 17.69
C PRO A 24 13.68 15.23 16.66
N SER A 25 12.39 15.10 16.98
CA SER A 25 11.31 15.37 16.02
C SER A 25 9.94 15.37 16.67
N GLY A 26 8.95 15.86 15.92
CA GLY A 26 7.52 15.78 16.23
C GLY A 26 6.68 15.45 15.02
N LEU A 27 5.44 15.06 15.27
CA LEU A 27 4.44 14.71 14.27
C LEU A 27 3.17 15.54 14.51
N VAL A 28 2.72 16.24 13.49
CA VAL A 28 1.43 16.95 13.49
C VAL A 28 0.46 16.14 12.64
N ILE A 29 -0.70 15.77 13.18
CA ILE A 29 -1.73 15.02 12.45
C ILE A 29 -2.95 15.90 12.22
N PHE A 30 -3.17 16.30 10.97
CA PHE A 30 -4.41 16.96 10.55
C PHE A 30 -5.52 15.92 10.38
N GLY A 31 -6.72 16.22 10.92
CA GLY A 31 -7.83 15.26 10.90
C GLY A 31 -7.64 14.12 11.91
N VAL A 32 -7.02 14.41 13.02
CA VAL A 32 -6.65 13.44 14.07
C VAL A 32 -7.85 12.68 14.67
N THR A 33 -9.06 13.17 14.52
CA THR A 33 -10.29 12.53 14.99
C THR A 33 -10.84 11.44 14.04
N GLY A 34 -10.19 11.24 12.90
CA GLY A 34 -10.60 10.24 11.90
C GLY A 34 -10.26 8.80 12.30
N ASP A 35 -10.93 7.83 11.65
CA ASP A 35 -10.73 6.39 11.88
C ASP A 35 -9.29 5.93 11.65
N LEU A 36 -8.60 6.45 10.62
CA LEU A 36 -7.21 6.12 10.34
C LEU A 36 -6.32 6.50 11.52
N SER A 37 -6.47 7.73 12.02
CA SER A 37 -5.68 8.21 13.15
C SER A 37 -5.90 7.35 14.38
N ARG A 38 -7.16 7.06 14.72
CA ARG A 38 -7.51 6.26 15.89
C ARG A 38 -7.06 4.80 15.78
N LYS A 39 -7.29 4.16 14.64
CA LYS A 39 -7.06 2.71 14.49
C LYS A 39 -5.63 2.36 14.08
N LYS A 40 -4.87 3.32 13.53
CA LYS A 40 -3.55 3.07 12.93
C LYS A 40 -2.47 4.02 13.41
N LEU A 41 -2.64 5.35 13.26
CA LEU A 41 -1.55 6.29 13.49
C LEU A 41 -1.21 6.43 14.99
N MET A 42 -2.21 6.62 15.85
CA MET A 42 -1.99 6.73 17.30
C MET A 42 -1.38 5.46 17.89
N PRO A 43 -1.90 4.24 17.61
CA PRO A 43 -1.28 3.01 18.05
C PRO A 43 0.15 2.82 17.53
N ALA A 44 0.41 3.13 16.25
CA ALA A 44 1.74 3.02 15.66
C ALA A 44 2.77 3.94 16.34
N VAL A 45 2.39 5.19 16.64
CA VAL A 45 3.23 6.12 17.38
C VAL A 45 3.57 5.57 18.77
N TYR A 46 2.57 5.03 19.47
CA TYR A 46 2.80 4.40 20.78
C TYR A 46 3.71 3.18 20.67
N ASP A 47 3.46 2.28 19.72
CA ASP A 47 4.26 1.08 19.53
C ASP A 47 5.73 1.42 19.20
N LEU A 48 5.98 2.46 18.40
CA LEU A 48 7.32 2.98 18.16
C LEU A 48 7.96 3.55 19.45
N ALA A 49 7.21 4.33 20.24
CA ALA A 49 7.70 4.85 21.52
C ALA A 49 8.02 3.72 22.50
N ASN A 50 7.13 2.73 22.58
CA ASN A 50 7.28 1.57 23.47
C ASN A 50 8.49 0.68 23.13
N ARG A 51 8.87 0.64 21.85
CA ARG A 51 10.10 -0.01 21.37
C ARG A 51 11.36 0.85 21.52
N GLY A 52 11.24 2.08 22.01
CA GLY A 52 12.34 3.03 22.13
C GLY A 52 12.89 3.54 20.80
N LEU A 53 12.05 3.60 19.74
CA LEU A 53 12.42 4.04 18.40
C LEU A 53 12.15 5.51 18.16
N LEU A 54 11.37 6.16 19.02
CA LEU A 54 11.17 7.60 19.02
C LEU A 54 12.12 8.28 20.02
N PRO A 55 12.52 9.53 19.77
CA PRO A 55 13.36 10.28 20.73
C PRO A 55 12.58 10.53 22.02
N PRO A 56 13.25 10.65 23.17
CA PRO A 56 12.58 10.93 24.45
C PRO A 56 11.72 12.19 24.46
N GLY A 57 12.10 13.20 23.69
CA GLY A 57 11.35 14.45 23.53
C GLY A 57 10.38 14.45 22.35
N PHE A 58 10.02 13.28 21.79
CA PHE A 58 9.05 13.22 20.71
C PHE A 58 7.74 13.90 21.08
N SER A 59 7.19 14.65 20.13
CA SER A 59 5.97 15.45 20.32
C SER A 59 4.91 15.05 19.30
N LEU A 60 3.66 14.94 19.76
CA LEU A 60 2.50 14.61 18.94
C LEU A 60 1.46 15.73 19.01
N VAL A 61 1.17 16.37 17.90
CA VAL A 61 0.17 17.44 17.82
C VAL A 61 -1.03 16.97 17.02
N GLY A 62 -2.21 17.03 17.61
CA GLY A 62 -3.49 16.77 16.94
C GLY A 62 -4.12 18.08 16.48
N PHE A 63 -4.65 18.10 15.24
CA PHE A 63 -5.39 19.24 14.69
C PHE A 63 -6.74 18.75 14.17
N ALA A 64 -7.85 19.28 14.72
CA ALA A 64 -9.21 18.97 14.25
C ALA A 64 -10.25 19.97 14.78
N ARG A 65 -11.47 19.88 14.18
CA ARG A 65 -12.65 20.69 14.57
C ARG A 65 -13.34 20.12 15.83
N ARG A 66 -12.65 20.06 16.94
CA ARG A 66 -13.22 19.65 18.25
C ARG A 66 -12.85 20.69 19.27
N ASP A 67 -13.74 20.92 20.23
CA ASP A 67 -13.45 21.78 21.36
C ASP A 67 -12.82 20.92 22.47
N TRP A 68 -11.57 20.49 22.22
CA TRP A 68 -10.78 19.67 23.14
C TRP A 68 -9.59 20.47 23.67
N GLU A 69 -9.23 20.15 24.88
CA GLU A 69 -7.95 20.52 25.45
C GLU A 69 -6.91 19.40 25.25
N ASP A 70 -5.64 19.67 25.60
CA ASP A 70 -4.56 18.69 25.51
C ASP A 70 -4.86 17.40 26.28
N GLN A 71 -5.56 17.50 27.42
CA GLN A 71 -5.94 16.36 28.24
C GLN A 71 -7.00 15.48 27.55
N ASP A 72 -7.99 16.09 26.89
CA ASP A 72 -9.00 15.35 26.13
C ASP A 72 -8.37 14.58 24.97
N PHE A 73 -7.44 15.25 24.27
CA PHE A 73 -6.70 14.61 23.19
C PHE A 73 -5.84 13.45 23.70
N ALA A 74 -5.11 13.65 24.80
CA ALA A 74 -4.32 12.59 25.43
C ALA A 74 -5.20 11.39 25.82
N GLN A 75 -6.41 11.64 26.36
CA GLN A 75 -7.33 10.56 26.70
C GLN A 75 -7.81 9.79 25.45
N VAL A 76 -8.13 10.48 24.36
CA VAL A 76 -8.52 9.83 23.08
C VAL A 76 -7.38 8.98 22.51
N VAL A 77 -6.15 9.48 22.57
CA VAL A 77 -4.96 8.71 22.16
C VAL A 77 -4.75 7.50 23.07
N HIS A 78 -4.89 7.68 24.39
CA HIS A 78 -4.78 6.59 25.36
C HIS A 78 -5.76 5.47 25.06
N ASP A 79 -7.04 5.81 24.82
CA ASP A 79 -8.07 4.81 24.53
C ASP A 79 -7.81 4.08 23.22
N ALA A 80 -7.38 4.79 22.18
CA ALA A 80 -6.98 4.21 20.90
C ALA A 80 -5.78 3.25 21.04
N VAL A 81 -4.79 3.62 21.85
CA VAL A 81 -3.62 2.78 22.15
C VAL A 81 -4.05 1.53 22.91
N ARG A 82 -4.88 1.66 23.94
CA ARG A 82 -5.39 0.51 24.72
C ARG A 82 -6.18 -0.48 23.89
N GLU A 83 -6.90 0.01 22.87
CA GLU A 83 -7.74 -0.81 22.00
C GLU A 83 -6.94 -1.48 20.85
N HIS A 84 -5.93 -0.78 20.30
CA HIS A 84 -5.35 -1.15 19.00
C HIS A 84 -3.83 -1.34 19.00
N ALA A 85 -3.09 -0.97 20.05
CA ALA A 85 -1.64 -1.16 20.10
C ALA A 85 -1.28 -2.65 20.09
N ARG A 86 -0.17 -2.96 19.47
CA ARG A 86 0.33 -4.33 19.30
C ARG A 86 1.36 -4.73 20.37
N THR A 87 1.93 -3.73 21.05
CA THR A 87 2.87 -3.94 22.15
C THR A 87 2.15 -3.83 23.49
N PRO A 88 2.62 -4.53 24.55
CA PRO A 88 2.05 -4.39 25.88
C PRO A 88 2.09 -2.93 26.35
N PHE A 89 1.00 -2.47 26.96
CA PHE A 89 0.95 -1.10 27.48
C PHE A 89 1.87 -0.94 28.69
N ARG A 90 2.69 0.14 28.67
CA ARG A 90 3.58 0.54 29.77
C ARG A 90 3.30 1.98 30.15
N GLU A 91 3.00 2.19 31.44
CA GLU A 91 2.59 3.49 31.98
C GLU A 91 3.70 4.54 31.84
N GLU A 92 4.95 4.19 32.07
CA GLU A 92 6.09 5.08 31.95
C GLU A 92 6.30 5.63 30.54
N VAL A 93 6.07 4.77 29.52
CA VAL A 93 6.16 5.17 28.11
C VAL A 93 5.00 6.09 27.75
N TRP A 94 3.81 5.75 28.24
CA TRP A 94 2.62 6.57 28.03
C TRP A 94 2.78 7.96 28.61
N GLN A 95 3.19 8.08 29.88
CA GLN A 95 3.38 9.36 30.53
C GLN A 95 4.39 10.24 29.77
N GLN A 96 5.53 9.68 29.37
CA GLN A 96 6.54 10.39 28.60
C GLN A 96 6.01 10.88 27.24
N LEU A 97 5.20 10.08 26.57
CA LEU A 97 4.58 10.43 25.29
C LEU A 97 3.49 11.51 25.50
N ALA A 98 2.65 11.37 26.54
CA ALA A 98 1.56 12.29 26.84
C ALA A 98 2.03 13.70 27.18
N GLU A 99 3.19 13.85 27.84
CA GLU A 99 3.79 15.18 28.10
C GLU A 99 4.05 15.99 26.82
N GLY A 100 4.35 15.31 25.70
CA GLY A 100 4.59 15.92 24.39
C GLY A 100 3.34 16.08 23.53
N MET A 101 2.14 15.84 24.07
CA MET A 101 0.90 15.97 23.30
C MET A 101 0.33 17.38 23.39
N ARG A 102 -0.12 17.90 22.26
CA ARG A 102 -0.87 19.16 22.15
C ARG A 102 -2.04 18.98 21.21
N PHE A 103 -3.11 19.72 21.46
CA PHE A 103 -4.27 19.72 20.56
C PHE A 103 -4.56 21.14 20.10
N ILE A 104 -4.77 21.30 18.82
CA ILE A 104 -5.14 22.57 18.20
C ILE A 104 -6.56 22.47 17.66
N PRO A 105 -7.54 23.12 18.33
CA PRO A 105 -8.89 23.20 17.85
C PRO A 105 -8.99 24.19 16.69
N GLY A 106 -9.57 23.78 15.55
CA GLY A 106 -9.78 24.69 14.44
C GLY A 106 -10.18 24.01 13.14
N ASP A 107 -10.61 24.80 12.17
CA ASP A 107 -10.84 24.37 10.78
C ASP A 107 -9.58 24.62 9.93
N PHE A 108 -9.54 23.99 8.76
CA PHE A 108 -8.37 24.07 7.86
C PHE A 108 -8.19 25.41 7.17
N ASP A 109 -9.11 26.35 7.34
CA ASP A 109 -9.01 27.75 6.89
C ASP A 109 -8.94 28.76 8.04
N ASP A 110 -8.81 28.30 9.29
CA ASP A 110 -8.72 29.15 10.47
C ASP A 110 -7.28 29.64 10.72
N ASP A 111 -7.01 30.89 10.36
CA ASP A 111 -5.72 31.54 10.60
C ASP A 111 -5.29 31.54 12.08
N THR A 112 -6.25 31.65 12.99
CA THR A 112 -5.97 31.65 14.42
C THR A 112 -5.46 30.28 14.88
N ALA A 113 -6.09 29.20 14.40
CA ALA A 113 -5.67 27.84 14.71
C ALA A 113 -4.26 27.55 14.16
N PHE A 114 -3.94 27.99 12.93
CA PHE A 114 -2.59 27.80 12.39
C PHE A 114 -1.52 28.64 13.09
N LYS A 115 -1.89 29.81 13.61
CA LYS A 115 -1.01 30.58 14.48
C LYS A 115 -0.76 29.85 15.80
N GLN A 116 -1.81 29.28 16.42
CA GLN A 116 -1.67 28.44 17.62
C GLN A 116 -0.82 27.21 17.33
N LEU A 117 -0.99 26.58 16.18
CA LEU A 117 -0.14 25.44 15.76
C LEU A 117 1.32 25.85 15.67
N ARG A 118 1.64 27.00 15.08
CA ARG A 118 3.02 27.50 15.02
C ARG A 118 3.57 27.72 16.41
N ASP A 119 2.82 28.40 17.28
CA ASP A 119 3.25 28.71 18.64
C ASP A 119 3.46 27.41 19.45
N ALA A 120 2.61 26.37 19.27
CA ALA A 120 2.78 25.05 19.87
C ALA A 120 4.04 24.31 19.35
N VAL A 121 4.30 24.36 18.04
CA VAL A 121 5.52 23.77 17.45
C VAL A 121 6.79 24.45 17.99
N GLU A 122 6.78 25.77 18.16
CA GLU A 122 7.88 26.53 18.76
C GLU A 122 8.06 26.20 20.26
N GLU A 123 6.96 26.13 20.99
CA GLU A 123 6.96 25.75 22.43
C GLU A 123 7.52 24.32 22.59
N LEU A 124 7.04 23.35 21.81
CA LEU A 124 7.53 21.97 21.88
C LEU A 124 9.00 21.85 21.46
N ASN A 125 9.44 22.66 20.51
CA ASN A 125 10.86 22.71 20.16
C ASN A 125 11.73 23.20 21.34
N ALA A 126 11.27 24.18 22.07
CA ALA A 126 11.99 24.73 23.21
C ALA A 126 11.94 23.80 24.45
N SER A 127 10.76 23.24 24.74
CA SER A 127 10.52 22.44 25.95
C SER A 127 10.91 20.98 25.83
N ARG A 128 10.74 20.40 24.64
CA ARG A 128 10.97 18.97 24.38
C ARG A 128 12.20 18.67 23.52
N GLY A 129 12.80 19.70 22.91
CA GLY A 129 14.02 19.56 22.13
C GLY A 129 13.80 18.79 20.81
N THR A 130 12.74 19.09 20.06
CA THR A 130 12.45 18.45 18.77
C THR A 130 13.44 18.79 17.67
N GLY A 131 14.40 19.71 17.94
CA GLY A 131 15.40 20.14 16.96
C GLY A 131 14.81 20.92 15.79
N GLY A 132 13.59 21.44 15.93
CA GLY A 132 12.86 22.10 14.85
C GLY A 132 12.34 21.14 13.77
N ASN A 133 12.41 19.85 13.97
CA ASN A 133 12.00 18.82 12.98
C ASN A 133 10.56 18.41 13.19
N PHE A 134 9.72 18.61 12.17
CA PHE A 134 8.31 18.20 12.21
C PHE A 134 7.85 17.58 10.89
N ALA A 135 7.11 16.50 11.01
CA ALA A 135 6.32 15.94 9.92
C ALA A 135 4.85 16.39 10.06
N PHE A 136 4.24 16.76 8.94
CA PHE A 136 2.83 17.16 8.85
C PHE A 136 2.07 16.07 8.13
N TYR A 137 1.26 15.32 8.86
CA TYR A 137 0.49 14.20 8.33
C TYR A 137 -0.92 14.66 7.98
N LEU A 138 -1.25 14.63 6.68
CA LEU A 138 -2.54 15.04 6.16
C LEU A 138 -3.51 13.84 6.13
N SER A 139 -4.07 13.48 7.30
CA SER A 139 -5.10 12.46 7.44
C SER A 139 -6.50 13.05 7.21
N VAL A 140 -6.65 13.75 6.09
CA VAL A 140 -7.86 14.50 5.71
C VAL A 140 -8.25 14.18 4.26
N PRO A 141 -9.52 14.38 3.87
CA PRO A 141 -9.92 14.26 2.47
C PRO A 141 -9.08 15.16 1.55
N PRO A 142 -8.72 14.71 0.34
CA PRO A 142 -7.83 15.44 -0.58
C PRO A 142 -8.28 16.87 -0.91
N LYS A 143 -9.57 17.13 -0.91
CA LYS A 143 -10.11 18.49 -1.13
C LYS A 143 -9.61 19.54 -0.13
N PHE A 144 -9.08 19.11 1.02
CA PHE A 144 -8.53 20.02 2.03
C PHE A 144 -7.02 20.20 1.93
N PHE A 145 -6.33 19.41 1.10
CA PHE A 145 -4.87 19.54 0.94
C PHE A 145 -4.44 20.94 0.51
N PRO A 146 -5.09 21.59 -0.47
CA PRO A 146 -4.74 22.96 -0.85
C PRO A 146 -4.80 23.94 0.32
N LYS A 147 -5.88 23.89 1.10
CA LYS A 147 -6.09 24.77 2.25
C LYS A 147 -5.02 24.56 3.33
N VAL A 148 -4.77 23.29 3.72
CA VAL A 148 -3.79 22.97 4.75
C VAL A 148 -2.38 23.37 4.32
N THR A 149 -1.97 23.06 3.09
CA THR A 149 -0.63 23.42 2.59
C THR A 149 -0.44 24.92 2.44
N GLU A 150 -1.46 25.65 1.96
CA GLU A 150 -1.44 27.11 1.91
C GLU A 150 -1.26 27.75 3.30
N GLN A 151 -2.00 27.28 4.28
CA GLN A 151 -1.89 27.74 5.66
C GLN A 151 -0.53 27.41 6.28
N LEU A 152 0.01 26.20 6.03
CA LEU A 152 1.36 25.85 6.47
C LEU A 152 2.42 26.78 5.87
N LYS A 153 2.28 27.15 4.60
CA LYS A 153 3.16 28.14 3.93
C LYS A 153 3.00 29.53 4.55
N LYS A 154 1.76 30.03 4.66
CA LYS A 154 1.42 31.36 5.18
C LYS A 154 1.96 31.58 6.59
N HIS A 155 1.90 30.58 7.47
CA HIS A 155 2.36 30.67 8.83
C HIS A 155 3.82 30.25 9.03
N GLY A 156 4.57 30.00 7.96
CA GLY A 156 5.99 29.66 7.99
C GLY A 156 6.29 28.23 8.53
N LEU A 157 5.25 27.40 8.71
CA LEU A 157 5.37 26.04 9.25
C LEU A 157 6.06 25.06 8.29
N ALA A 158 5.90 25.28 6.98
CA ALA A 158 6.53 24.45 5.96
C ALA A 158 8.03 24.71 5.80
N LYS A 159 8.52 25.88 6.25
CA LYS A 159 9.93 26.24 6.16
C LYS A 159 10.69 25.75 7.37
N ALA A 160 11.69 24.90 7.13
CA ALA A 160 12.56 24.40 8.19
C ALA A 160 13.55 25.47 8.65
N PRO A 161 13.81 25.63 9.96
CA PRO A 161 14.99 26.33 10.45
C PRO A 161 16.28 25.68 9.92
N GLU A 162 17.39 26.43 9.93
CA GLU A 162 18.69 25.92 9.50
C GLU A 162 19.10 24.66 10.30
N GLY A 163 19.50 23.61 9.58
CA GLY A 163 19.89 22.33 10.20
C GLY A 163 18.73 21.43 10.63
N SER A 164 17.49 21.83 10.35
CA SER A 164 16.28 21.04 10.59
C SER A 164 15.55 20.66 9.31
N TRP A 165 14.46 19.90 9.44
CA TRP A 165 13.65 19.47 8.30
C TRP A 165 12.14 19.67 8.56
N ARG A 166 11.40 19.81 7.46
CA ARG A 166 9.93 19.73 7.40
C ARG A 166 9.54 18.70 6.36
N ARG A 167 8.56 17.87 6.67
CA ARG A 167 8.07 16.82 5.77
C ARG A 167 6.56 16.80 5.75
N ALA A 168 5.98 16.62 4.56
CA ALA A 168 4.55 16.42 4.38
C ALA A 168 4.28 14.94 4.13
N VAL A 169 3.30 14.38 4.84
CA VAL A 169 2.83 13.00 4.65
C VAL A 169 1.42 13.05 4.11
N ILE A 170 1.20 12.39 2.98
CA ILE A 170 -0.07 12.45 2.24
C ILE A 170 -0.62 11.04 2.07
N GLU A 171 -1.89 10.86 2.45
CA GLU A 171 -2.64 9.63 2.23
C GLU A 171 -3.28 9.59 0.84
N LYS A 172 -3.53 8.38 0.35
CA LYS A 172 -4.36 8.20 -0.84
C LYS A 172 -5.81 8.68 -0.61
N PRO A 173 -6.53 9.07 -1.66
CA PRO A 173 -6.18 9.02 -3.09
C PRO A 173 -5.30 10.20 -3.53
N PHE A 174 -4.40 9.93 -4.48
CA PHE A 174 -3.54 10.94 -5.11
C PHE A 174 -4.17 11.42 -6.42
N GLY A 175 -5.25 12.18 -6.33
CA GLY A 175 -6.12 12.51 -7.44
C GLY A 175 -7.13 11.40 -7.75
N HIS A 176 -7.98 11.65 -8.76
CA HIS A 176 -8.95 10.69 -9.30
C HIS A 176 -8.76 10.45 -10.81
N ASP A 177 -7.85 11.20 -11.43
CA ASP A 177 -7.33 11.11 -12.78
C ASP A 177 -5.94 11.77 -12.86
N LEU A 178 -5.30 11.74 -14.02
CA LEU A 178 -3.99 12.35 -14.24
C LEU A 178 -4.02 13.87 -14.02
N ALA A 179 -5.09 14.55 -14.46
CA ALA A 179 -5.20 16.00 -14.35
C ALA A 179 -5.25 16.45 -12.89
N SER A 180 -6.12 15.84 -12.08
CA SER A 180 -6.25 16.13 -10.65
C SER A 180 -5.01 15.71 -9.85
N ALA A 181 -4.33 14.62 -10.25
CA ALA A 181 -3.07 14.22 -9.64
C ALA A 181 -1.97 15.25 -9.87
N ARG A 182 -1.86 15.79 -11.08
CA ARG A 182 -0.91 16.87 -11.39
C ARG A 182 -1.23 18.17 -10.66
N GLU A 183 -2.51 18.53 -10.58
CA GLU A 183 -2.94 19.68 -9.79
C GLU A 183 -2.55 19.52 -8.32
N LEU A 184 -2.85 18.38 -7.73
CA LEU A 184 -2.47 18.07 -6.35
C LEU A 184 -0.93 18.14 -6.15
N ASN A 185 -0.17 17.56 -7.07
CA ASN A 185 1.29 17.62 -7.02
C ASN A 185 1.80 19.07 -7.11
N ALA A 186 1.25 19.89 -8.00
CA ALA A 186 1.63 21.28 -8.13
C ALA A 186 1.35 22.10 -6.84
N ILE A 187 0.19 21.88 -6.22
CA ILE A 187 -0.18 22.53 -4.95
C ILE A 187 0.79 22.16 -3.83
N VAL A 188 1.08 20.87 -3.68
CA VAL A 188 1.96 20.40 -2.61
C VAL A 188 3.40 20.85 -2.85
N HIS A 189 3.88 20.80 -4.09
CA HIS A 189 5.25 21.18 -4.45
C HIS A 189 5.46 22.72 -4.46
N ASP A 190 4.41 23.54 -4.47
CA ASP A 190 4.52 24.98 -4.21
C ASP A 190 4.93 25.29 -2.76
N VAL A 191 4.77 24.32 -1.88
CA VAL A 191 5.00 24.45 -0.42
C VAL A 191 6.16 23.60 0.09
N PHE A 192 6.30 22.37 -0.41
CA PHE A 192 7.32 21.42 -0.02
C PHE A 192 8.11 20.95 -1.23
N GLU A 193 9.42 20.82 -1.08
CA GLU A 193 10.26 20.22 -2.12
C GLU A 193 9.87 18.73 -2.34
N PRO A 194 10.06 18.18 -3.55
CA PRO A 194 9.64 16.81 -3.86
C PRO A 194 10.19 15.73 -2.92
N ASP A 195 11.39 15.90 -2.38
CA ASP A 195 12.04 14.99 -1.42
C ASP A 195 11.51 15.13 0.01
N GLN A 196 10.74 16.18 0.28
CA GLN A 196 10.05 16.40 1.56
C GLN A 196 8.64 15.80 1.59
N VAL A 197 8.15 15.26 0.48
CA VAL A 197 6.77 14.75 0.35
C VAL A 197 6.74 13.24 0.34
N PHE A 198 6.12 12.66 1.38
CA PHE A 198 5.98 11.22 1.60
C PHE A 198 4.53 10.80 1.30
N ARG A 199 4.33 10.09 0.20
CA ARG A 199 3.01 9.57 -0.19
C ARG A 199 2.84 8.16 0.38
N ILE A 200 1.77 7.94 1.13
CA ILE A 200 1.52 6.66 1.78
C ILE A 200 0.88 5.67 0.81
N ASP A 201 1.61 4.63 0.49
CA ASP A 201 1.05 3.36 0.03
C ASP A 201 1.41 2.29 1.08
N HIS A 202 0.45 1.94 1.93
CA HIS A 202 0.70 1.06 3.06
C HIS A 202 1.09 -0.38 2.65
N TYR A 203 0.87 -0.77 1.39
CA TYR A 203 1.35 -2.06 0.87
C TYR A 203 2.87 -2.09 0.75
N LEU A 204 3.50 -0.97 0.40
CA LEU A 204 4.96 -0.88 0.32
C LEU A 204 5.63 -1.01 1.70
N GLY A 205 4.92 -0.69 2.78
CA GLY A 205 5.38 -0.90 4.15
C GLY A 205 5.34 -2.35 4.64
N LYS A 206 4.76 -3.29 3.85
CA LYS A 206 4.69 -4.71 4.24
C LYS A 206 6.01 -5.42 3.96
N GLU A 207 6.49 -6.22 4.93
CA GLU A 207 7.71 -7.01 4.82
C GLU A 207 7.69 -7.95 3.60
N THR A 208 6.56 -8.57 3.32
CA THR A 208 6.39 -9.46 2.16
C THR A 208 6.50 -8.76 0.82
N VAL A 209 6.11 -7.48 0.74
CA VAL A 209 6.29 -6.67 -0.48
C VAL A 209 7.76 -6.31 -0.66
N GLN A 210 8.45 -5.93 0.39
CA GLN A 210 9.90 -5.67 0.35
C GLN A 210 10.69 -6.93 0.04
N ASN A 211 10.21 -8.10 0.50
CA ASN A 211 10.83 -9.38 0.19
C ASN A 211 10.84 -9.74 -1.30
N ILE A 212 10.00 -9.14 -2.13
CA ILE A 212 10.07 -9.31 -3.59
C ILE A 212 11.49 -8.97 -4.10
N LEU A 213 12.04 -7.87 -3.60
CA LEU A 213 13.37 -7.40 -3.97
C LEU A 213 14.47 -8.33 -3.43
N ALA A 214 14.33 -8.78 -2.18
CA ALA A 214 15.28 -9.73 -1.58
C ALA A 214 15.23 -11.08 -2.29
N LEU A 215 14.01 -11.61 -2.58
CA LEU A 215 13.83 -12.86 -3.31
C LEU A 215 14.50 -12.82 -4.69
N ARG A 216 14.32 -11.72 -5.41
CA ARG A 216 14.89 -11.54 -6.74
C ARG A 216 16.39 -11.29 -6.71
N PHE A 217 16.84 -10.26 -6.01
CA PHE A 217 18.18 -9.71 -6.18
C PHE A 217 19.24 -10.28 -5.22
N ALA A 218 18.82 -10.94 -4.13
CA ALA A 218 19.76 -11.65 -3.26
C ALA A 218 19.97 -13.13 -3.64
N ASN A 219 19.20 -13.66 -4.62
CA ASN A 219 19.18 -15.09 -4.93
C ASN A 219 19.41 -15.37 -6.41
N GLN A 220 20.59 -15.90 -6.73
CA GLN A 220 20.94 -16.32 -8.09
C GLN A 220 20.04 -17.43 -8.67
N LEU A 221 19.25 -18.09 -7.83
CA LEU A 221 18.31 -19.10 -8.25
C LEU A 221 17.09 -18.53 -9.02
N PHE A 222 16.65 -17.32 -8.68
CA PHE A 222 15.41 -16.74 -9.21
C PHE A 222 15.63 -15.71 -10.31
N GLU A 223 16.55 -14.77 -10.15
CA GLU A 223 16.72 -13.65 -11.08
C GLU A 223 17.02 -14.08 -12.53
N PRO A 224 17.87 -15.12 -12.82
CA PRO A 224 18.15 -15.53 -14.19
C PRO A 224 16.92 -16.06 -14.96
N ILE A 225 15.92 -16.59 -14.26
CA ILE A 225 14.67 -17.12 -14.86
C ILE A 225 13.53 -16.10 -14.82
N TRP A 226 13.75 -14.90 -14.29
CA TRP A 226 12.74 -13.86 -14.09
C TRP A 226 12.59 -12.97 -15.32
N ASN A 227 12.26 -13.57 -16.47
CA ASN A 227 12.18 -12.88 -17.76
C ASN A 227 11.35 -13.68 -18.78
N ARG A 228 11.08 -13.06 -19.93
CA ARG A 228 10.30 -13.61 -21.03
C ARG A 228 10.76 -14.97 -21.58
N SER A 229 12.01 -15.38 -21.36
CA SER A 229 12.50 -16.67 -21.84
C SER A 229 11.98 -17.85 -21.03
N TYR A 230 11.50 -17.59 -19.81
CA TYR A 230 11.03 -18.62 -18.88
C TYR A 230 9.62 -18.35 -18.36
N VAL A 231 9.25 -17.09 -18.18
CA VAL A 231 7.93 -16.70 -17.65
C VAL A 231 6.91 -16.69 -18.77
N ASP A 232 5.77 -17.35 -18.55
CA ASP A 232 4.61 -17.34 -19.43
C ASP A 232 3.72 -16.13 -19.19
N HIS A 233 3.37 -15.88 -17.93
CA HIS A 233 2.58 -14.72 -17.53
C HIS A 233 2.74 -14.43 -16.04
N VAL A 234 2.27 -13.26 -15.63
CA VAL A 234 2.21 -12.86 -14.21
C VAL A 234 0.77 -12.53 -13.85
N GLN A 235 0.32 -13.00 -12.70
CA GLN A 235 -0.99 -12.64 -12.13
C GLN A 235 -0.79 -11.94 -10.79
N ILE A 236 -1.43 -10.78 -10.61
CA ILE A 236 -1.43 -10.03 -9.35
C ILE A 236 -2.87 -9.88 -8.90
N THR A 237 -3.21 -10.52 -7.80
CA THR A 237 -4.56 -10.54 -7.23
C THR A 237 -4.58 -9.83 -5.90
N MET A 238 -5.53 -8.89 -5.72
CA MET A 238 -5.90 -8.32 -4.44
C MET A 238 -7.41 -8.47 -4.24
N ALA A 239 -7.82 -9.49 -3.50
CA ALA A 239 -9.20 -9.84 -3.25
C ALA A 239 -9.60 -9.48 -1.82
N GLU A 240 -10.80 -8.91 -1.68
CA GLU A 240 -11.43 -8.62 -0.39
C GLU A 240 -12.73 -9.43 -0.27
N ASP A 241 -12.95 -10.02 0.89
CA ASP A 241 -14.16 -10.77 1.24
C ASP A 241 -15.25 -9.89 1.88
N ILE A 242 -14.98 -8.61 2.04
CA ILE A 242 -15.93 -7.62 2.58
C ILE A 242 -16.51 -6.74 1.49
N GLY A 243 -17.70 -6.18 1.73
CA GLY A 243 -18.32 -5.14 0.91
C GLY A 243 -17.80 -3.74 1.25
N ILE A 244 -18.57 -2.70 0.86
CA ILE A 244 -18.18 -1.29 1.10
C ILE A 244 -18.33 -0.85 2.56
N GLY A 245 -19.07 -1.61 3.40
CA GLY A 245 -19.08 -1.43 4.84
C GLY A 245 -19.52 -0.03 5.32
N GLY A 246 -20.62 0.52 4.81
CA GLY A 246 -21.12 1.84 5.20
C GLY A 246 -20.34 3.03 4.62
N ARG A 247 -19.37 2.81 3.72
CA ARG A 247 -18.56 3.85 3.07
C ARG A 247 -19.09 4.26 1.69
N ALA A 248 -20.41 4.18 1.48
CA ALA A 248 -21.04 4.49 0.19
C ALA A 248 -20.62 5.86 -0.35
N GLY A 249 -20.69 6.91 0.47
CA GLY A 249 -20.34 8.27 0.07
C GLY A 249 -18.86 8.50 -0.29
N TYR A 250 -18.00 7.56 0.08
CA TYR A 250 -16.59 7.57 -0.34
C TYR A 250 -16.38 6.70 -1.59
N TYR A 251 -16.96 5.49 -1.59
CA TYR A 251 -16.65 4.47 -2.59
C TYR A 251 -17.38 4.67 -3.91
N ASP A 252 -18.63 5.15 -3.85
CA ASP A 252 -19.41 5.40 -5.07
C ASP A 252 -18.78 6.54 -5.88
N GLY A 253 -18.51 6.25 -7.14
CA GLY A 253 -17.76 7.14 -8.04
C GLY A 253 -16.22 6.96 -8.02
N ILE A 254 -15.65 6.22 -7.05
CA ILE A 254 -14.22 5.86 -7.07
C ILE A 254 -14.02 4.53 -7.78
N GLY A 255 -14.59 3.45 -7.28
CA GLY A 255 -14.49 2.11 -7.83
C GLY A 255 -13.18 1.37 -7.47
N SER A 256 -13.17 0.06 -7.75
CA SER A 256 -12.05 -0.83 -7.41
C SER A 256 -10.79 -0.50 -8.21
N ALA A 257 -10.92 -0.07 -9.46
CA ALA A 257 -9.76 0.21 -10.28
C ALA A 257 -8.97 1.43 -9.76
N ARG A 258 -9.63 2.53 -9.45
CA ARG A 258 -8.99 3.71 -8.84
C ARG A 258 -8.52 3.46 -7.42
N ASP A 259 -9.32 2.72 -6.63
CA ASP A 259 -8.99 2.46 -5.21
C ASP A 259 -7.78 1.52 -5.05
N VAL A 260 -7.55 0.58 -5.98
CA VAL A 260 -6.57 -0.50 -5.79
C VAL A 260 -5.60 -0.67 -6.97
N ILE A 261 -6.07 -0.68 -8.23
CA ILE A 261 -5.17 -0.92 -9.38
C ILE A 261 -4.20 0.23 -9.55
N GLN A 262 -4.70 1.47 -9.55
CA GLN A 262 -3.93 2.70 -9.78
C GLN A 262 -2.73 2.86 -8.84
N ASN A 263 -2.83 2.31 -7.65
CA ASN A 263 -1.80 2.43 -6.61
C ASN A 263 -1.17 1.08 -6.28
N HIS A 264 -1.75 0.31 -5.39
CA HIS A 264 -1.16 -0.92 -4.85
C HIS A 264 -0.75 -1.93 -5.92
N LEU A 265 -1.63 -2.25 -6.90
CA LEU A 265 -1.32 -3.29 -7.88
C LEU A 265 -0.27 -2.84 -8.89
N LEU A 266 -0.29 -1.59 -9.33
CA LEU A 266 0.75 -1.05 -10.22
C LEU A 266 2.10 -0.93 -9.50
N GLN A 267 2.13 -0.64 -8.20
CA GLN A 267 3.35 -0.68 -7.40
C GLN A 267 3.89 -2.11 -7.26
N LEU A 268 3.02 -3.09 -6.95
CA LEU A 268 3.41 -4.50 -6.88
C LEU A 268 3.92 -5.00 -8.24
N MET A 269 3.27 -4.59 -9.34
CA MET A 269 3.72 -4.90 -10.69
C MET A 269 5.09 -4.28 -10.98
N ALA A 270 5.31 -3.02 -10.63
CA ALA A 270 6.58 -2.35 -10.83
C ALA A 270 7.73 -3.04 -10.08
N LEU A 271 7.54 -3.40 -8.80
CA LEU A 271 8.51 -4.16 -8.01
C LEU A 271 8.79 -5.56 -8.57
N THR A 272 7.75 -6.22 -9.11
CA THR A 272 7.88 -7.54 -9.72
C THR A 272 8.64 -7.48 -11.05
N ALA A 273 8.45 -6.42 -11.83
CA ALA A 273 8.94 -6.32 -13.21
C ALA A 273 10.22 -5.50 -13.38
N MET A 274 10.65 -4.72 -12.37
CA MET A 274 11.81 -3.82 -12.47
C MET A 274 13.12 -4.56 -12.69
N GLU A 275 14.11 -3.86 -13.25
CA GLU A 275 15.50 -4.32 -13.26
C GLU A 275 16.13 -4.16 -11.88
N GLU A 276 17.26 -4.84 -11.66
CA GLU A 276 18.04 -4.68 -10.43
C GLU A 276 18.52 -3.23 -10.30
N PRO A 277 18.21 -2.53 -9.19
CA PRO A 277 18.67 -1.17 -8.99
C PRO A 277 20.18 -1.14 -8.71
N ALA A 278 20.85 -0.07 -9.10
CA ALA A 278 22.29 0.10 -8.87
C ALA A 278 22.67 0.13 -7.38
N SER A 279 21.73 0.56 -6.54
CA SER A 279 21.84 0.61 -5.07
C SER A 279 20.46 0.57 -4.44
N PHE A 280 20.38 0.17 -3.18
CA PHE A 280 19.12 0.13 -2.45
C PHE A 280 18.84 1.48 -1.78
N ASP A 281 18.52 2.47 -2.61
CA ASP A 281 18.11 3.81 -2.21
C ASP A 281 16.88 4.28 -3.00
N ALA A 282 16.23 5.35 -2.51
CA ALA A 282 14.96 5.81 -3.06
C ALA A 282 15.03 6.22 -4.54
N ASP A 283 16.11 6.85 -4.97
CA ASP A 283 16.26 7.34 -6.35
C ASP A 283 16.55 6.19 -7.33
N SER A 284 17.36 5.22 -6.92
CA SER A 284 17.65 4.01 -7.70
C SER A 284 16.39 3.15 -7.85
N LEU A 285 15.64 2.92 -6.77
CA LEU A 285 14.36 2.21 -6.80
C LEU A 285 13.32 2.93 -7.66
N LEU A 286 13.18 4.25 -7.50
CA LEU A 286 12.30 5.07 -8.31
C LEU A 286 12.61 4.93 -9.80
N THR A 287 13.89 5.00 -10.16
CA THR A 287 14.34 4.92 -11.56
C THR A 287 13.90 3.62 -12.20
N GLU A 288 14.12 2.49 -11.53
CA GLU A 288 13.75 1.18 -12.08
C GLU A 288 12.23 0.96 -12.14
N LYS A 289 11.49 1.38 -11.12
CA LYS A 289 10.01 1.33 -11.14
C LYS A 289 9.42 2.19 -12.26
N LEU A 290 9.93 3.40 -12.46
CA LEU A 290 9.49 4.30 -13.53
C LEU A 290 9.73 3.71 -14.92
N LYS A 291 10.85 3.01 -15.15
CA LYS A 291 11.10 2.32 -16.42
C LYS A 291 10.01 1.30 -16.73
N VAL A 292 9.55 0.56 -15.73
CA VAL A 292 8.45 -0.40 -15.89
C VAL A 292 7.17 0.33 -16.22
N LEU A 293 6.73 1.29 -15.40
CA LEU A 293 5.46 2.01 -15.60
C LEU A 293 5.39 2.70 -16.96
N ARG A 294 6.48 3.32 -17.41
CA ARG A 294 6.58 3.96 -18.75
C ARG A 294 6.60 2.95 -19.90
N ALA A 295 7.04 1.73 -19.65
CA ALA A 295 7.05 0.66 -20.63
C ALA A 295 5.70 -0.06 -20.74
N VAL A 296 4.73 0.24 -19.88
CA VAL A 296 3.39 -0.35 -19.94
C VAL A 296 2.69 0.10 -21.21
N LYS A 297 2.15 -0.88 -21.94
CA LYS A 297 1.30 -0.67 -23.12
C LYS A 297 -0.04 -1.32 -22.88
N LEU A 298 -1.09 -0.57 -23.15
CA LEU A 298 -2.45 -1.09 -23.16
C LEU A 298 -2.67 -1.86 -24.47
N PRO A 299 -3.39 -2.97 -24.41
CA PRO A 299 -3.87 -3.65 -25.61
C PRO A 299 -4.77 -2.72 -26.44
N ALA A 300 -4.79 -2.92 -27.77
CA ALA A 300 -5.60 -2.10 -28.67
C ALA A 300 -7.11 -2.26 -28.40
N GLU A 301 -7.53 -3.50 -28.10
CA GLU A 301 -8.93 -3.86 -27.85
C GLU A 301 -9.21 -3.92 -26.34
N LEU A 302 -9.43 -2.75 -25.71
CA LEU A 302 -9.65 -2.64 -24.26
C LEU A 302 -10.83 -3.52 -23.79
N GLY A 303 -11.90 -3.65 -24.58
CA GLY A 303 -13.05 -4.48 -24.25
C GLY A 303 -12.77 -5.98 -24.14
N GLU A 304 -11.70 -6.47 -24.78
CA GLU A 304 -11.29 -7.87 -24.68
C GLU A 304 -10.31 -8.12 -23.53
N HIS A 305 -9.66 -7.06 -23.06
CA HIS A 305 -8.52 -7.14 -22.15
C HIS A 305 -8.72 -6.39 -20.82
N THR A 306 -9.92 -5.85 -20.62
CA THR A 306 -10.32 -5.22 -19.37
C THR A 306 -11.74 -5.60 -18.99
N VAL A 307 -11.97 -5.84 -17.70
CA VAL A 307 -13.29 -6.22 -17.17
C VAL A 307 -13.56 -5.40 -15.92
N ARG A 308 -14.80 -4.89 -15.82
CA ARG A 308 -15.32 -4.31 -14.58
C ARG A 308 -16.58 -5.04 -14.13
N GLY A 309 -16.76 -5.18 -12.82
CA GLY A 309 -17.91 -5.87 -12.25
C GLY A 309 -18.51 -5.19 -11.05
N GLN A 310 -19.75 -5.56 -10.72
CA GLN A 310 -20.43 -5.18 -9.48
C GLN A 310 -20.90 -6.43 -8.76
N TYR A 311 -20.63 -6.54 -7.43
CA TYR A 311 -21.15 -7.66 -6.67
C TYR A 311 -22.67 -7.59 -6.54
N ALA A 312 -23.32 -8.69 -6.87
CA ALA A 312 -24.72 -8.95 -6.62
C ALA A 312 -24.91 -9.65 -5.26
N ALA A 313 -26.16 -9.77 -4.82
CA ALA A 313 -26.48 -10.57 -3.64
C ALA A 313 -25.92 -12.00 -3.77
N GLY A 314 -25.53 -12.61 -2.66
CA GLY A 314 -24.93 -13.94 -2.65
C GLY A 314 -24.75 -14.45 -1.23
N TRP A 315 -23.81 -15.40 -1.09
CA TRP A 315 -23.47 -16.02 0.19
C TRP A 315 -22.00 -15.80 0.50
N GLN A 316 -21.70 -15.37 1.73
CA GLN A 316 -20.33 -15.16 2.19
C GLN A 316 -20.19 -15.57 3.64
N GLY A 317 -19.21 -16.43 3.94
CA GLY A 317 -19.03 -16.96 5.29
C GLY A 317 -20.25 -17.73 5.83
N GLY A 318 -21.10 -18.27 4.95
CA GLY A 318 -22.32 -18.96 5.34
C GLY A 318 -23.53 -18.05 5.55
N GLU A 319 -23.36 -16.73 5.37
CA GLU A 319 -24.42 -15.74 5.51
C GLU A 319 -24.85 -15.15 4.17
N LYS A 320 -26.14 -14.79 4.06
CA LYS A 320 -26.68 -14.09 2.90
C LYS A 320 -26.28 -12.62 2.95
N VAL A 321 -25.70 -12.10 1.88
CA VAL A 321 -25.23 -10.71 1.80
C VAL A 321 -25.92 -9.97 0.65
N ARG A 322 -26.07 -8.65 0.83
CA ARG A 322 -26.65 -7.74 -0.17
C ARG A 322 -25.73 -7.54 -1.36
N GLY A 323 -26.30 -7.23 -2.51
CA GLY A 323 -25.59 -6.70 -3.67
C GLY A 323 -25.20 -5.23 -3.50
N TYR A 324 -24.29 -4.75 -4.34
CA TYR A 324 -23.78 -3.38 -4.29
C TYR A 324 -24.90 -2.32 -4.41
N LEU A 325 -25.80 -2.51 -5.36
CA LEU A 325 -26.93 -1.59 -5.57
C LEU A 325 -28.01 -1.67 -4.49
N GLU A 326 -27.89 -2.63 -3.57
CA GLU A 326 -28.77 -2.79 -2.41
C GLU A 326 -28.13 -2.24 -1.11
N GLU A 327 -26.87 -1.77 -1.19
CA GLU A 327 -26.19 -1.17 -0.04
C GLU A 327 -26.76 0.22 0.24
N ASP A 328 -26.83 0.56 1.54
CA ASP A 328 -27.37 1.84 1.97
C ASP A 328 -26.55 3.02 1.42
N GLY A 329 -27.20 3.97 0.79
CA GLY A 329 -26.57 5.18 0.22
C GLY A 329 -26.01 4.99 -1.20
N ILE A 330 -26.19 3.83 -1.84
CA ILE A 330 -25.81 3.61 -3.23
C ILE A 330 -27.01 3.87 -4.15
N PRO A 331 -26.86 4.75 -5.17
CA PRO A 331 -27.91 4.94 -6.17
C PRO A 331 -28.13 3.68 -7.00
N ALA A 332 -29.39 3.33 -7.26
CA ALA A 332 -29.74 2.18 -8.10
C ALA A 332 -29.20 2.27 -9.54
N SER A 333 -28.85 3.48 -9.98
CA SER A 333 -28.23 3.74 -11.28
C SER A 333 -26.70 3.69 -11.27
N SER A 334 -26.07 3.49 -10.11
CA SER A 334 -24.62 3.50 -9.99
C SER A 334 -23.96 2.49 -10.95
N THR A 335 -22.91 2.95 -11.62
CA THR A 335 -22.05 2.15 -12.49
C THR A 335 -20.64 2.00 -11.92
N THR A 336 -20.45 2.32 -10.64
CA THR A 336 -19.17 2.17 -9.96
C THR A 336 -18.79 0.69 -9.88
N ASP A 337 -17.58 0.38 -10.29
CA ASP A 337 -17.06 -0.98 -10.23
C ASP A 337 -16.68 -1.39 -8.81
N THR A 338 -16.99 -2.62 -8.45
CA THR A 338 -16.53 -3.29 -7.22
C THR A 338 -15.58 -4.45 -7.52
N TYR A 339 -15.33 -4.67 -8.78
CA TYR A 339 -14.35 -5.60 -9.34
C TYR A 339 -13.73 -4.97 -10.60
N ALA A 340 -12.45 -5.12 -10.73
CA ALA A 340 -11.73 -4.74 -11.93
C ALA A 340 -10.64 -5.77 -12.24
N ALA A 341 -10.52 -6.12 -13.53
CA ALA A 341 -9.43 -6.92 -14.04
C ALA A 341 -8.87 -6.29 -15.32
N VAL A 342 -7.56 -6.23 -15.43
CA VAL A 342 -6.88 -5.64 -16.58
C VAL A 342 -5.70 -6.51 -17.03
N ARG A 343 -5.51 -6.63 -18.33
CA ARG A 343 -4.31 -7.19 -18.95
C ARG A 343 -3.41 -6.04 -19.39
N LEU A 344 -2.18 -6.04 -18.93
CA LEU A 344 -1.16 -5.06 -19.28
C LEU A 344 0.02 -5.79 -19.94
N ASN A 345 0.72 -5.08 -20.84
CA ASN A 345 1.97 -5.54 -21.41
C ASN A 345 3.09 -4.59 -20.99
N VAL A 346 4.26 -5.12 -20.65
CA VAL A 346 5.47 -4.32 -20.38
C VAL A 346 6.38 -4.43 -21.60
N ASP A 347 6.42 -3.37 -22.39
CA ASP A 347 7.14 -3.33 -23.66
C ASP A 347 8.62 -3.00 -23.46
N ASN A 348 9.34 -3.98 -22.92
CA ASN A 348 10.78 -3.93 -22.77
C ASN A 348 11.42 -5.29 -23.07
N ARG A 349 12.76 -5.35 -23.10
CA ARG A 349 13.47 -6.57 -23.47
C ARG A 349 13.23 -7.73 -22.51
N ARG A 350 13.01 -7.46 -21.22
CA ARG A 350 12.75 -8.47 -20.18
C ARG A 350 11.38 -9.11 -20.35
N TRP A 351 10.35 -8.33 -20.70
CA TRP A 351 8.95 -8.72 -20.57
C TRP A 351 8.15 -8.74 -21.87
N ALA A 352 8.73 -8.32 -23.01
CA ALA A 352 8.01 -8.29 -24.28
C ALA A 352 7.36 -9.64 -24.60
N GLY A 353 6.02 -9.66 -24.74
CA GLY A 353 5.21 -10.85 -24.98
C GLY A 353 4.73 -11.59 -23.73
N VAL A 354 5.11 -11.17 -22.53
CA VAL A 354 4.61 -11.71 -21.24
C VAL A 354 3.48 -10.82 -20.73
N PRO A 355 2.23 -11.28 -20.69
CA PRO A 355 1.14 -10.49 -20.15
C PRO A 355 1.18 -10.46 -18.61
N PHE A 356 0.78 -9.30 -18.06
CA PHE A 356 0.52 -9.09 -16.65
C PHE A 356 -0.98 -8.94 -16.46
N TYR A 357 -1.59 -9.86 -15.71
CA TYR A 357 -3.00 -9.83 -15.35
C TYR A 357 -3.16 -9.32 -13.92
N LEU A 358 -3.78 -8.17 -13.78
CA LEU A 358 -4.07 -7.57 -12.48
C LEU A 358 -5.56 -7.65 -12.21
N ARG A 359 -5.96 -8.12 -11.02
CA ARG A 359 -7.36 -8.09 -10.60
C ARG A 359 -7.52 -7.69 -9.14
N THR A 360 -8.62 -7.02 -8.89
CA THR A 360 -9.09 -6.69 -7.54
C THR A 360 -10.60 -6.76 -7.47
N GLY A 361 -11.15 -6.95 -6.28
CA GLY A 361 -12.59 -6.91 -6.09
C GLY A 361 -13.01 -7.09 -4.65
N LYS A 362 -14.24 -6.66 -4.37
CA LYS A 362 -14.93 -6.81 -3.09
C LYS A 362 -15.89 -7.98 -3.13
N ARG A 363 -16.26 -8.52 -1.96
CA ARG A 363 -17.14 -9.69 -1.85
C ARG A 363 -16.65 -10.89 -2.65
N LEU A 364 -15.33 -11.03 -2.83
CA LEU A 364 -14.73 -12.21 -3.44
C LEU A 364 -14.66 -13.37 -2.44
N GLY A 365 -14.33 -14.56 -2.92
CA GLY A 365 -14.39 -15.81 -2.17
C GLY A 365 -13.60 -15.82 -0.86
N ARG A 366 -12.46 -15.10 -0.82
CA ARG A 366 -11.68 -14.87 0.40
C ARG A 366 -10.80 -13.62 0.26
N ARG A 367 -10.35 -13.10 1.40
CA ARG A 367 -9.34 -12.05 1.43
C ARG A 367 -7.96 -12.63 1.12
N VAL A 368 -7.32 -12.13 0.05
CA VAL A 368 -5.96 -12.54 -0.33
C VAL A 368 -5.29 -11.46 -1.17
N THR A 369 -3.98 -11.29 -0.97
CA THR A 369 -3.13 -10.56 -1.89
C THR A 369 -1.94 -11.44 -2.23
N GLU A 370 -1.76 -11.74 -3.52
CA GLU A 370 -0.65 -12.56 -4.01
C GLU A 370 -0.16 -12.12 -5.38
N ILE A 371 1.09 -12.45 -5.66
CA ILE A 371 1.73 -12.32 -6.97
C ILE A 371 2.11 -13.73 -7.42
N ALA A 372 1.59 -14.20 -8.54
CA ALA A 372 1.94 -15.48 -9.13
C ALA A 372 2.74 -15.26 -10.42
N VAL A 373 3.99 -15.67 -10.43
CA VAL A 373 4.84 -15.74 -11.63
C VAL A 373 4.75 -17.15 -12.15
N VAL A 374 4.08 -17.33 -13.28
CA VAL A 374 3.81 -18.62 -13.90
C VAL A 374 4.82 -18.85 -15.03
N PHE A 375 5.48 -19.99 -15.01
CA PHE A 375 6.54 -20.32 -15.96
C PHE A 375 6.01 -21.09 -17.16
N GLN A 376 6.71 -20.93 -18.28
CA GLN A 376 6.45 -21.69 -19.50
C GLN A 376 6.60 -23.20 -19.22
N ARG A 377 5.82 -24.00 -19.89
CA ARG A 377 5.98 -25.46 -19.85
C ARG A 377 7.32 -25.85 -20.46
N ALA A 378 7.87 -26.97 -19.98
CA ALA A 378 9.07 -27.52 -20.57
C ALA A 378 8.89 -27.69 -22.09
N PRO A 379 9.84 -27.22 -22.93
CA PRO A 379 9.69 -27.27 -24.40
C PRO A 379 9.71 -28.70 -24.94
N HIS A 380 10.17 -29.66 -24.17
CA HIS A 380 10.17 -31.07 -24.45
C HIS A 380 9.98 -31.86 -23.15
N SER A 381 9.14 -32.86 -23.16
CA SER A 381 8.97 -33.83 -22.08
C SER A 381 9.37 -35.22 -22.57
N PRO A 382 10.32 -35.91 -21.87
CA PRO A 382 10.64 -37.32 -22.20
C PRO A 382 9.63 -38.30 -21.58
N PHE A 383 8.65 -37.81 -20.83
CA PHE A 383 7.64 -38.63 -20.16
C PHE A 383 6.39 -38.79 -21.04
N ASP A 384 5.75 -39.94 -20.93
CA ASP A 384 4.48 -40.18 -21.60
C ASP A 384 3.39 -39.18 -21.15
N SER A 385 2.44 -38.90 -22.03
CA SER A 385 1.36 -37.95 -21.74
C SER A 385 0.55 -38.36 -20.50
N THR A 386 0.33 -39.66 -20.29
CA THR A 386 -0.36 -40.21 -19.13
C THR A 386 0.43 -40.02 -17.83
N ALA A 387 1.75 -40.00 -17.92
CA ALA A 387 2.63 -39.75 -16.72
C ALA A 387 2.59 -38.31 -16.25
N THR A 388 2.18 -37.37 -17.10
CA THR A 388 2.15 -35.92 -16.84
C THR A 388 0.76 -35.31 -16.95
N GLU A 389 -0.30 -36.12 -16.96
CA GLU A 389 -1.70 -35.69 -17.15
C GLU A 389 -2.12 -34.66 -16.06
N GLU A 390 -1.68 -34.86 -14.83
CA GLU A 390 -1.97 -33.99 -13.69
C GLU A 390 -0.91 -32.90 -13.45
N LEU A 391 0.08 -32.78 -14.35
CA LEU A 391 1.13 -31.78 -14.19
C LEU A 391 0.66 -30.41 -14.67
N GLY A 392 0.57 -29.46 -13.75
CA GLY A 392 0.30 -28.06 -14.05
C GLY A 392 1.56 -27.26 -14.42
N GLU A 393 1.40 -25.96 -14.47
CA GLU A 393 2.50 -25.03 -14.74
C GLU A 393 3.31 -24.79 -13.47
N ASN A 394 4.62 -24.69 -13.62
CA ASN A 394 5.47 -24.29 -12.51
C ASN A 394 5.18 -22.83 -12.17
N ALA A 395 5.20 -22.49 -10.88
CA ALA A 395 4.92 -21.13 -10.44
C ALA A 395 5.70 -20.77 -9.19
N ILE A 396 6.04 -19.50 -9.07
CA ILE A 396 6.46 -18.87 -7.81
C ILE A 396 5.33 -17.95 -7.39
N VAL A 397 4.76 -18.20 -6.21
CA VAL A 397 3.65 -17.42 -5.66
C VAL A 397 4.14 -16.68 -4.43
N ILE A 398 4.18 -15.36 -4.49
CA ILE A 398 4.49 -14.48 -3.38
C ILE A 398 3.18 -14.11 -2.70
N ARG A 399 2.97 -14.64 -1.49
CA ARG A 399 1.78 -14.38 -0.68
C ARG A 399 2.02 -13.17 0.20
N VAL A 400 1.29 -12.09 -0.07
CA VAL A 400 1.44 -10.82 0.66
C VAL A 400 0.55 -10.80 1.91
N GLN A 401 -0.64 -11.38 1.83
CA GLN A 401 -1.59 -11.54 2.94
C GLN A 401 -2.69 -12.55 2.59
N PRO A 402 -3.34 -13.22 3.58
CA PRO A 402 -3.08 -13.15 5.01
C PRO A 402 -1.88 -14.00 5.44
N ASP A 403 -1.59 -15.09 4.71
CA ASP A 403 -0.56 -16.07 5.03
C ASP A 403 0.75 -15.68 4.32
N GLU A 404 1.54 -14.85 4.98
CA GLU A 404 2.74 -14.24 4.41
C GLU A 404 3.82 -15.29 4.09
N GLY A 405 4.31 -15.30 2.84
CA GLY A 405 5.33 -16.25 2.43
C GLY A 405 5.55 -16.38 0.94
N VAL A 406 6.29 -17.41 0.54
CA VAL A 406 6.56 -17.77 -0.86
C VAL A 406 6.30 -19.25 -1.06
N THR A 407 5.56 -19.59 -2.10
CA THR A 407 5.30 -20.97 -2.53
C THR A 407 5.96 -21.20 -3.88
N VAL A 408 6.76 -22.25 -4.01
CA VAL A 408 7.30 -22.72 -5.30
C VAL A 408 6.58 -24.01 -5.68
N ARG A 409 5.85 -23.98 -6.80
CA ARG A 409 5.11 -25.13 -7.33
C ARG A 409 5.89 -25.77 -8.49
N PHE A 410 6.07 -27.08 -8.44
CA PHE A 410 6.80 -27.86 -9.46
C PHE A 410 6.37 -29.31 -9.48
N GLY A 411 6.72 -30.03 -10.54
CA GLY A 411 6.41 -31.45 -10.69
C GLY A 411 7.36 -32.37 -9.90
N SER A 412 6.82 -33.39 -9.24
CA SER A 412 7.60 -34.44 -8.57
C SER A 412 7.03 -35.80 -8.86
N LYS A 413 7.92 -36.83 -8.92
CA LYS A 413 7.50 -38.21 -9.11
C LYS A 413 6.69 -38.71 -7.93
N VAL A 414 5.53 -39.30 -8.19
CA VAL A 414 4.73 -40.00 -7.19
C VAL A 414 5.46 -41.26 -6.73
N PRO A 415 5.54 -41.59 -5.42
CA PRO A 415 6.10 -42.83 -4.94
C PRO A 415 5.40 -44.06 -5.57
N GLY A 416 6.18 -45.02 -6.07
CA GLY A 416 5.66 -46.22 -6.70
C GLY A 416 6.55 -46.68 -7.89
N THR A 417 6.11 -47.74 -8.55
CA THR A 417 6.84 -48.37 -9.71
C THR A 417 6.60 -47.65 -11.03
N SER A 418 5.51 -46.92 -11.16
CA SER A 418 5.19 -46.13 -12.36
C SER A 418 5.87 -44.78 -12.36
N MET A 419 6.15 -44.22 -13.53
CA MET A 419 6.63 -42.86 -13.72
C MET A 419 5.40 -41.93 -13.83
N GLU A 420 4.81 -41.58 -12.68
CA GLU A 420 3.72 -40.64 -12.57
C GLU A 420 4.25 -39.35 -11.91
N ILE A 421 3.95 -38.19 -12.50
CA ILE A 421 4.43 -36.90 -12.03
C ILE A 421 3.23 -36.05 -11.65
N ARG A 422 3.25 -35.49 -10.45
CA ARG A 422 2.23 -34.57 -9.94
C ARG A 422 2.84 -33.28 -9.42
N ASP A 423 2.02 -32.25 -9.34
CA ASP A 423 2.40 -31.00 -8.71
C ASP A 423 2.64 -31.18 -7.22
N VAL A 424 3.74 -30.60 -6.74
CA VAL A 424 4.07 -30.44 -5.33
C VAL A 424 4.44 -28.99 -5.07
N SER A 425 4.40 -28.58 -3.81
CA SER A 425 4.79 -27.24 -3.39
C SER A 425 5.88 -27.28 -2.33
N MET A 426 6.82 -26.35 -2.43
CA MET A 426 7.70 -25.95 -1.34
C MET A 426 7.21 -24.61 -0.80
N ASP A 427 6.94 -24.56 0.49
CA ASP A 427 6.41 -23.38 1.14
C ASP A 427 7.44 -22.80 2.11
N PHE A 428 7.69 -21.50 1.94
CA PHE A 428 8.34 -20.67 2.94
C PHE A 428 7.26 -19.80 3.58
N ALA A 429 7.08 -19.91 4.89
CA ALA A 429 6.17 -19.07 5.67
C ALA A 429 6.96 -18.18 6.63
N TYR A 430 6.66 -16.88 6.61
CA TYR A 430 7.36 -15.90 7.48
C TYR A 430 7.20 -16.25 8.96
N GLY A 431 5.98 -16.55 9.40
CA GLY A 431 5.68 -16.86 10.81
C GLY A 431 6.36 -18.12 11.35
N GLU A 432 6.74 -19.06 10.47
CA GLU A 432 7.46 -20.28 10.85
C GLU A 432 8.98 -20.10 10.80
N SER A 433 9.46 -19.27 9.87
CA SER A 433 10.89 -19.10 9.64
C SER A 433 11.52 -18.02 10.50
N PHE A 434 10.74 -17.01 10.88
CA PHE A 434 11.17 -15.93 11.76
C PHE A 434 10.30 -15.92 13.01
N THR A 435 10.94 -16.02 14.19
CA THR A 435 10.25 -15.96 15.50
C THR A 435 9.72 -14.57 15.83
N GLU A 436 10.12 -13.56 15.08
CA GLU A 436 9.79 -12.16 15.27
C GLU A 436 8.55 -11.78 14.44
N SER A 437 7.55 -11.19 15.09
CA SER A 437 6.38 -10.66 14.37
C SER A 437 6.79 -9.46 13.51
N SER A 438 6.34 -9.41 12.26
CA SER A 438 6.55 -8.26 11.38
C SER A 438 5.97 -6.98 12.00
N PRO A 439 6.69 -5.84 11.92
CA PRO A 439 6.12 -4.54 12.28
C PRO A 439 4.84 -4.27 11.49
N GLU A 440 3.94 -3.49 12.06
CA GLU A 440 2.77 -3.02 11.31
C GLU A 440 3.23 -1.99 10.26
N ALA A 441 2.59 -1.98 9.10
CA ALA A 441 3.02 -1.14 7.99
C ALA A 441 3.13 0.36 8.36
N TYR A 442 2.19 0.87 9.16
CA TYR A 442 2.22 2.27 9.60
C TYR A 442 3.32 2.57 10.61
N GLU A 443 3.70 1.61 11.48
CA GLU A 443 4.88 1.77 12.35
C GLU A 443 6.12 2.00 11.50
N ARG A 444 6.32 1.18 10.48
CA ARG A 444 7.45 1.29 9.57
C ARG A 444 7.42 2.61 8.80
N LEU A 445 6.30 2.95 8.18
CA LEU A 445 6.19 4.16 7.36
C LEU A 445 6.34 5.45 8.19
N ILE A 446 5.77 5.52 9.40
CA ILE A 446 5.96 6.69 10.27
C ILE A 446 7.44 6.83 10.66
N LEU A 447 8.09 5.72 11.03
CA LEU A 447 9.51 5.75 11.36
C LEU A 447 10.36 6.21 10.17
N ASP A 448 10.11 5.67 8.98
CA ASP A 448 10.83 6.03 7.75
C ASP A 448 10.63 7.52 7.41
N VAL A 449 9.42 8.07 7.60
CA VAL A 449 9.20 9.52 7.49
C VAL A 449 10.09 10.30 8.45
N LEU A 450 10.17 9.89 9.72
CA LEU A 450 10.98 10.57 10.72
C LEU A 450 12.49 10.46 10.45
N LEU A 451 12.92 9.34 9.87
CA LEU A 451 14.30 9.10 9.43
C LEU A 451 14.65 9.83 8.12
N GLY A 452 13.64 10.12 7.28
CA GLY A 452 13.84 10.63 5.91
C GLY A 452 14.17 9.54 4.90
N ASP A 453 13.83 8.29 5.22
CA ASP A 453 13.98 7.16 4.31
C ASP A 453 12.77 7.09 3.37
N ALA A 454 12.96 7.45 2.10
CA ALA A 454 11.89 7.50 1.11
C ALA A 454 11.77 6.24 0.25
N ASN A 455 12.47 5.14 0.59
CA ASN A 455 12.51 3.91 -0.22
C ASN A 455 11.13 3.28 -0.44
N LEU A 456 10.21 3.43 0.52
CA LEU A 456 8.89 2.80 0.51
C LEU A 456 7.76 3.76 0.12
N PHE A 457 8.10 4.95 -0.39
CA PHE A 457 7.09 5.97 -0.72
C PHE A 457 7.06 6.23 -2.21
N PRO A 458 5.87 6.09 -2.84
CA PRO A 458 5.72 6.47 -4.24
C PRO A 458 5.99 7.96 -4.43
N ARG A 459 6.74 8.30 -5.47
CA ARG A 459 6.93 9.69 -5.85
C ARG A 459 5.85 10.14 -6.84
N HIS A 460 5.69 11.45 -7.01
CA HIS A 460 4.68 12.02 -7.89
C HIS A 460 4.76 11.48 -9.32
N GLN A 461 5.99 11.23 -9.83
CA GLN A 461 6.18 10.67 -11.17
C GLN A 461 5.53 9.29 -11.32
N GLU A 462 5.64 8.41 -10.32
CA GLU A 462 5.02 7.08 -10.35
C GLU A 462 3.50 7.17 -10.31
N VAL A 463 2.97 8.09 -9.48
CA VAL A 463 1.52 8.35 -9.41
C VAL A 463 1.00 8.82 -10.76
N GLU A 464 1.69 9.76 -11.43
CA GLU A 464 1.29 10.27 -12.74
C GLU A 464 1.38 9.19 -13.84
N GLU A 465 2.45 8.38 -13.85
CA GLU A 465 2.55 7.27 -14.82
C GLU A 465 1.46 6.22 -14.58
N SER A 466 1.11 5.94 -13.32
CA SER A 466 0.01 5.04 -12.98
C SER A 466 -1.34 5.54 -13.49
N TRP A 467 -1.61 6.85 -13.40
CA TRP A 467 -2.82 7.45 -13.97
C TRP A 467 -2.83 7.41 -15.50
N LYS A 468 -1.70 7.61 -16.17
CA LYS A 468 -1.61 7.45 -17.65
C LYS A 468 -1.98 6.05 -18.12
N ILE A 469 -1.75 5.03 -17.26
CA ILE A 469 -2.14 3.64 -17.54
C ILE A 469 -3.64 3.46 -17.32
N LEU A 470 -4.20 3.99 -16.22
CA LEU A 470 -5.58 3.71 -15.84
C LEU A 470 -6.61 4.62 -16.55
N ASP A 471 -6.32 5.91 -16.77
CA ASP A 471 -7.28 6.86 -17.34
C ASP A 471 -7.91 6.37 -18.66
N PRO A 472 -7.14 5.85 -19.65
CA PRO A 472 -7.75 5.36 -20.90
C PRO A 472 -8.71 4.17 -20.66
N ILE A 473 -8.47 3.35 -19.66
CA ILE A 473 -9.35 2.23 -19.29
C ILE A 473 -10.65 2.76 -18.69
N GLU A 474 -10.56 3.72 -17.77
CA GLU A 474 -11.71 4.37 -17.15
C GLU A 474 -12.56 5.15 -18.15
N GLU A 475 -11.92 5.86 -19.08
CA GLU A 475 -12.59 6.56 -20.20
C GLU A 475 -13.34 5.57 -21.10
N TYR A 476 -12.71 4.44 -21.42
CA TYR A 476 -13.35 3.37 -22.18
C TYR A 476 -14.58 2.84 -21.42
N TRP A 477 -14.44 2.50 -20.14
CA TRP A 477 -15.55 1.98 -19.33
C TRP A 477 -16.67 2.99 -19.13
N ALA A 478 -16.39 4.29 -19.08
CA ALA A 478 -17.40 5.34 -18.93
C ALA A 478 -18.39 5.35 -20.10
N THR A 479 -17.95 4.91 -21.29
CA THR A 479 -18.73 4.95 -22.54
C THR A 479 -19.17 3.58 -23.03
N HIS A 480 -18.68 2.47 -22.44
CA HIS A 480 -18.94 1.10 -22.92
C HIS A 480 -19.57 0.22 -21.84
N GLY A 481 -20.88 0.04 -21.93
CA GLY A 481 -21.64 -0.90 -21.12
C GLY A 481 -21.75 -0.54 -19.64
N ARG A 482 -22.27 -1.47 -18.87
CA ARG A 482 -22.34 -1.42 -17.39
C ARG A 482 -21.39 -2.47 -16.81
N PRO A 483 -21.01 -2.32 -15.52
CA PRO A 483 -20.27 -3.38 -14.83
C PRO A 483 -21.02 -4.72 -14.89
N ALA A 484 -20.32 -5.81 -15.18
CA ALA A 484 -20.89 -7.15 -15.18
C ALA A 484 -21.26 -7.60 -13.77
N PRO A 485 -22.44 -8.18 -13.53
CA PRO A 485 -22.80 -8.66 -12.20
C PRO A 485 -22.03 -9.93 -11.85
N TYR A 486 -21.61 -10.07 -10.60
CA TYR A 486 -21.08 -11.33 -10.07
C TYR A 486 -21.66 -11.63 -8.69
N PRO A 487 -22.04 -12.88 -8.38
CA PRO A 487 -22.53 -13.24 -7.06
C PRO A 487 -21.48 -13.03 -5.99
N SER A 488 -21.84 -12.44 -4.84
CA SER A 488 -20.97 -12.33 -3.67
C SER A 488 -20.48 -13.72 -3.24
N GLY A 489 -19.20 -13.82 -2.86
CA GLY A 489 -18.53 -15.07 -2.50
C GLY A 489 -17.90 -15.83 -3.66
N THR A 490 -18.04 -15.34 -4.89
CA THR A 490 -17.35 -15.88 -6.08
C THR A 490 -16.02 -15.19 -6.34
N TRP A 491 -15.36 -15.50 -7.47
CA TRP A 491 -14.08 -14.88 -7.86
C TRP A 491 -14.22 -13.76 -8.90
N GLY A 492 -15.39 -13.20 -9.04
CA GLY A 492 -15.65 -12.11 -9.98
C GLY A 492 -16.60 -12.54 -11.11
N PRO A 493 -16.82 -11.66 -12.10
CA PRO A 493 -17.68 -11.95 -13.25
C PRO A 493 -17.03 -12.96 -14.21
N GLU A 494 -17.87 -13.68 -14.97
CA GLU A 494 -17.45 -14.71 -15.93
C GLU A 494 -16.54 -14.12 -17.02
N GLU A 495 -16.80 -12.90 -17.43
CA GLU A 495 -16.01 -12.16 -18.42
C GLU A 495 -14.53 -12.04 -18.03
N ALA A 496 -14.23 -12.07 -16.72
CA ALA A 496 -12.85 -12.07 -16.24
C ALA A 496 -12.15 -13.43 -16.48
N ASP A 497 -12.86 -14.54 -16.37
CA ASP A 497 -12.34 -15.87 -16.72
C ASP A 497 -12.18 -15.98 -18.24
N GLU A 498 -13.14 -15.47 -19.03
CA GLU A 498 -13.08 -15.43 -20.49
C GLU A 498 -11.89 -14.61 -21.00
N MET A 499 -11.54 -13.50 -20.32
CA MET A 499 -10.40 -12.67 -20.69
C MET A 499 -9.09 -13.48 -20.73
N LEU A 500 -8.85 -14.33 -19.73
CA LEU A 500 -7.65 -15.18 -19.70
C LEU A 500 -7.79 -16.38 -20.63
N ALA A 501 -9.00 -16.93 -20.77
CA ALA A 501 -9.27 -18.09 -21.63
C ALA A 501 -8.97 -17.80 -23.11
N ARG A 502 -9.15 -16.56 -23.58
CA ARG A 502 -8.75 -16.12 -24.94
C ARG A 502 -7.25 -16.29 -25.19
N ASP A 503 -6.44 -16.16 -24.15
CA ASP A 503 -4.99 -16.38 -24.20
C ASP A 503 -4.61 -17.84 -23.87
N GLY A 504 -5.58 -18.74 -23.69
CA GLY A 504 -5.37 -20.14 -23.29
C GLY A 504 -4.95 -20.30 -21.83
N ARG A 505 -5.28 -19.32 -20.97
CA ARG A 505 -4.89 -19.24 -19.56
C ARG A 505 -6.10 -19.23 -18.63
N SER A 506 -5.86 -19.39 -17.35
CA SER A 506 -6.89 -19.29 -16.32
C SER A 506 -6.38 -18.53 -15.10
N TRP A 507 -7.30 -17.91 -14.36
CA TRP A 507 -6.96 -17.32 -13.09
C TRP A 507 -6.54 -18.39 -12.07
N ARG A 508 -5.43 -18.12 -11.41
CA ARG A 508 -5.13 -18.85 -10.19
C ARG A 508 -6.24 -18.55 -9.16
N ARG A 509 -6.72 -19.59 -8.51
CA ARG A 509 -7.64 -19.50 -7.37
C ARG A 509 -6.81 -19.75 -6.10
N PRO A 510 -6.49 -18.70 -5.33
CA PRO A 510 -5.65 -18.77 -4.15
C PRO A 510 -6.19 -19.66 -3.04
#